data_b50d9be6f0f4afd2d78ee90467ab1d2f
#
_entry.id   b50d9be6f0f4afd2d78ee90467ab1d2f
#
_cell.length_a   1.000
_cell.length_b   1.000
_cell.length_c   1.000
_cell.angle_alpha   90.00
_cell.angle_beta   90.00
_cell.angle_gamma   90.00
#
_symmetry.space_group_name_H-M   'P 1'
#
loop_
_entity.id
_entity.type
_entity.pdbx_description
1 polymer ?
#
loop_
_entity_poly.entity_id
_entity_poly.type
_entity_poly.pdbx_seq_one_letter_code
_entity_poly.pdbx_strand_id
1 'polypeptide(L)'
;LINRFGSLEGVLNADANQLMTVNGIGQSAAVGIKMVVELNKRVANNRNKNVDNLNCSSEAIAYCSNLFKYEKVEKLYMITLNNDGSIINIHLIGEGNANTAPSNTREILEAAIIDKASGVLFTHNHPNGFKQSV
;
A
#
# COMPACT_ATOMS: atom_id res chain seq x y z
N LEU A 1 10.61 -23.45 7.49
CA LEU A 1 9.78 -22.34 7.00
C LEU A 1 9.72 -22.32 5.48
N ILE A 2 10.83 -22.17 4.75
CA ILE A 2 10.83 -22.08 3.28
C ILE A 2 10.22 -23.33 2.64
N ASN A 3 10.54 -24.52 3.12
CA ASN A 3 9.95 -25.77 2.61
C ASN A 3 8.42 -25.84 2.81
N ARG A 4 7.89 -25.17 3.82
CA ARG A 4 6.44 -25.15 4.11
C ARG A 4 5.71 -24.08 3.28
N PHE A 5 6.35 -22.94 3.08
CA PHE A 5 5.73 -21.77 2.44
C PHE A 5 6.25 -21.50 1.02
N GLY A 6 7.14 -22.37 0.51
CA GLY A 6 7.65 -22.36 -0.87
C GLY A 6 8.74 -21.34 -1.15
N SER A 7 8.74 -20.19 -0.49
CA SER A 7 9.71 -19.11 -0.69
C SER A 7 9.84 -18.23 0.55
N LEU A 8 10.86 -17.36 0.57
CA LEU A 8 10.98 -16.32 1.59
C LEU A 8 9.78 -15.37 1.57
N GLU A 9 9.30 -15.02 0.40
CA GLU A 9 8.11 -14.20 0.23
C GLU A 9 6.88 -14.89 0.82
N GLY A 10 6.71 -16.20 0.59
CA GLY A 10 5.65 -17.01 1.20
C GLY A 10 5.71 -17.00 2.73
N VAL A 11 6.91 -17.07 3.31
CA VAL A 11 7.10 -16.96 4.77
C VAL A 11 6.70 -15.57 5.28
N LEU A 12 7.12 -14.52 4.62
CA LEU A 12 6.81 -13.14 5.01
C LEU A 12 5.31 -12.83 4.87
N ASN A 13 4.65 -13.44 3.90
CA ASN A 13 3.21 -13.26 3.65
C ASN A 13 2.31 -14.11 4.56
N ALA A 14 2.84 -15.19 5.15
CA ALA A 14 2.09 -16.01 6.09
C ALA A 14 1.71 -15.21 7.35
N ASP A 15 0.54 -15.46 7.91
CA ASP A 15 0.18 -14.86 9.19
C ASP A 15 0.87 -15.58 10.38
N ALA A 16 0.81 -14.95 11.56
CA ALA A 16 1.52 -15.45 12.74
C ALA A 16 1.07 -16.87 13.12
N ASN A 17 -0.22 -17.19 13.02
CA ASN A 17 -0.75 -18.51 13.35
C ASN A 17 -0.23 -19.57 12.37
N GLN A 18 -0.17 -19.25 11.07
CA GLN A 18 0.39 -20.13 10.06
C GLN A 18 1.88 -20.40 10.31
N LEU A 19 2.66 -19.38 10.67
CA LEU A 19 4.07 -19.52 11.01
C LEU A 19 4.27 -20.47 12.21
N MET A 20 3.43 -20.36 13.24
CA MET A 20 3.49 -21.20 14.43
C MET A 20 3.12 -22.67 14.18
N THR A 21 2.54 -23.03 13.02
CA THR A 21 2.33 -24.44 12.64
C THR A 21 3.63 -25.16 12.30
N VAL A 22 4.72 -24.44 12.12
CA VAL A 22 6.04 -25.01 11.82
C VAL A 22 6.74 -25.35 13.13
N ASN A 23 7.19 -26.60 13.25
CA ASN A 23 7.88 -27.06 14.45
C ASN A 23 9.13 -26.19 14.75
N GLY A 24 9.27 -25.74 15.99
CA GLY A 24 10.33 -24.85 16.43
C GLY A 24 10.05 -23.35 16.25
N ILE A 25 8.90 -22.98 15.67
CA ILE A 25 8.46 -21.57 15.57
C ILE A 25 7.42 -21.30 16.64
N GLY A 26 7.87 -20.67 17.72
CA GLY A 26 6.99 -20.17 18.77
C GLY A 26 6.48 -18.77 18.47
N GLN A 27 5.64 -18.27 19.37
CA GLN A 27 5.01 -16.95 19.24
C GLN A 27 6.04 -15.82 19.04
N SER A 28 7.13 -15.82 19.82
CA SER A 28 8.18 -14.79 19.71
C SER A 28 8.86 -14.78 18.34
N ALA A 29 9.14 -15.96 17.77
CA ALA A 29 9.72 -16.07 16.44
C ALA A 29 8.75 -15.62 15.35
N ALA A 30 7.47 -16.00 15.45
CA ALA A 30 6.43 -15.58 14.52
C ALA A 30 6.24 -14.07 14.55
N VAL A 31 6.17 -13.46 15.73
CA VAL A 31 6.09 -12.00 15.90
C VAL A 31 7.33 -11.32 15.32
N GLY A 32 8.53 -11.83 15.57
CA GLY A 32 9.77 -11.31 15.01
C GLY A 32 9.75 -11.25 13.49
N ILE A 33 9.29 -12.33 12.83
CA ILE A 33 9.13 -12.36 11.37
C ILE A 33 8.13 -11.29 10.89
N LYS A 34 7.00 -11.14 11.58
CA LYS A 34 6.00 -10.12 11.23
C LYS A 34 6.51 -8.69 11.45
N MET A 35 7.35 -8.47 12.48
CA MET A 35 8.01 -7.18 12.70
C MET A 35 8.91 -6.79 11.54
N VAL A 36 9.67 -7.73 10.96
CA VAL A 36 10.50 -7.48 9.78
C VAL A 36 9.65 -6.97 8.60
N VAL A 37 8.49 -7.58 8.37
CA VAL A 37 7.56 -7.15 7.32
C VAL A 37 7.07 -5.71 7.57
N GLU A 38 6.65 -5.43 8.80
CA GLU A 38 6.14 -4.10 9.17
C GLU A 38 7.24 -3.02 9.08
N LEU A 39 8.46 -3.33 9.52
CA LEU A 39 9.61 -2.42 9.39
C LEU A 39 9.92 -2.13 7.92
N ASN A 40 9.96 -3.15 7.07
CA ASN A 40 10.18 -2.96 5.63
C ASN A 40 9.08 -2.09 5.00
N LYS A 41 7.82 -2.29 5.38
CA LYS A 41 6.70 -1.46 4.95
C LYS A 41 6.89 0.00 5.35
N ARG A 42 7.26 0.27 6.60
CA ARG A 42 7.52 1.63 7.10
C ARG A 42 8.71 2.29 6.41
N VAL A 43 9.79 1.53 6.19
CA VAL A 43 10.97 2.04 5.46
C VAL A 43 10.61 2.38 4.01
N ALA A 44 9.86 1.51 3.33
CA ALA A 44 9.39 1.78 1.97
C ALA A 44 8.50 3.03 1.92
N ASN A 45 7.55 3.17 2.86
CA ASN A 45 6.69 4.34 2.96
C ASN A 45 7.46 5.63 3.28
N ASN A 46 8.50 5.54 4.10
CA ASN A 46 9.36 6.71 4.39
C ASN A 46 10.25 7.09 3.20
N ARG A 47 10.71 6.12 2.40
CA ARG A 47 11.43 6.41 1.15
C ARG A 47 10.51 7.08 0.13
N ASN A 48 9.23 6.72 0.11
CA ASN A 48 8.23 7.37 -0.74
C ASN A 48 7.96 8.83 -0.35
N LYS A 49 8.13 9.18 0.94
CA LYS A 49 8.05 10.59 1.38
C LYS A 49 9.17 11.49 0.83
N ASN A 50 10.25 10.89 0.30
CA ASN A 50 11.34 11.62 -0.36
C ASN A 50 11.13 11.74 -1.89
N VAL A 51 10.05 11.21 -2.44
CA VAL A 51 9.61 11.53 -3.81
C VAL A 51 8.75 12.78 -3.70
N ASP A 52 9.41 13.93 -3.75
CA ASP A 52 8.74 15.21 -3.51
C ASP A 52 7.75 15.57 -4.62
N ASN A 53 7.93 15.05 -5.85
CA ASN A 53 7.13 15.42 -7.01
C ASN A 53 6.77 14.22 -7.90
N LEU A 54 5.52 14.16 -8.34
CA LEU A 54 5.02 13.19 -9.33
C LEU A 54 4.88 13.87 -10.71
N ASN A 55 5.99 14.32 -11.27
CA ASN A 55 5.99 15.13 -12.50
C ASN A 55 5.85 14.32 -13.79
N CYS A 56 6.04 13.01 -13.71
CA CYS A 56 5.87 12.14 -14.87
C CYS A 56 5.17 10.82 -14.48
N SER A 57 4.58 10.17 -15.49
CA SER A 57 3.84 8.92 -15.30
C SER A 57 4.71 7.81 -14.69
N SER A 58 6.00 7.75 -15.02
CA SER A 58 6.92 6.73 -14.49
C SER A 58 7.17 6.90 -12.99
N GLU A 59 7.31 8.12 -12.52
CA GLU A 59 7.45 8.44 -11.08
C GLU A 59 6.18 8.11 -10.31
N ALA A 60 5.02 8.48 -10.87
CA ALA A 60 3.72 8.16 -10.30
C ALA A 60 3.51 6.64 -10.19
N ILE A 61 3.83 5.87 -11.24
CA ILE A 61 3.73 4.41 -11.24
C ILE A 61 4.67 3.80 -10.18
N ALA A 62 5.92 4.24 -10.12
CA ALA A 62 6.90 3.73 -9.16
C ALA A 62 6.46 4.03 -7.72
N TYR A 63 5.94 5.24 -7.47
CA TYR A 63 5.40 5.64 -6.18
C TYR A 63 4.21 4.78 -5.76
N CYS A 64 3.22 4.64 -6.64
CA CYS A 64 2.02 3.84 -6.40
C CYS A 64 2.37 2.36 -6.21
N SER A 65 3.29 1.80 -6.99
CA SER A 65 3.76 0.41 -6.84
C SER A 65 4.36 0.16 -5.45
N ASN A 66 5.11 1.11 -4.92
CA ASN A 66 5.65 1.02 -3.57
C ASN A 66 4.58 1.16 -2.48
N LEU A 67 3.57 2.00 -2.71
CA LEU A 67 2.45 2.20 -1.79
C LEU A 67 1.68 0.89 -1.55
N PHE A 68 1.52 0.07 -2.60
CA PHE A 68 0.77 -1.18 -2.55
C PHE A 68 1.61 -2.44 -2.30
N LYS A 69 2.93 -2.33 -2.23
CA LYS A 69 3.87 -3.47 -2.23
C LYS A 69 3.55 -4.57 -1.21
N TYR A 70 2.96 -4.20 -0.06
CA TYR A 70 2.65 -5.13 1.03
C TYR A 70 1.17 -5.21 1.36
N GLU A 71 0.31 -4.63 0.50
CA GLU A 71 -1.13 -4.66 0.71
C GLU A 71 -1.72 -5.97 0.20
N LYS A 72 -2.48 -6.65 1.07
CA LYS A 72 -3.10 -7.97 0.79
C LYS A 72 -4.56 -7.85 0.36
N VAL A 73 -5.15 -6.69 0.58
CA VAL A 73 -6.52 -6.37 0.20
C VAL A 73 -6.52 -5.28 -0.85
N GLU A 74 -7.59 -5.20 -1.62
CA GLU A 74 -7.78 -4.10 -2.56
C GLU A 74 -7.95 -2.79 -1.79
N LYS A 75 -7.21 -1.77 -2.18
CA LYS A 75 -7.28 -0.42 -1.64
C LYS A 75 -7.32 0.58 -2.77
N LEU A 76 -8.13 1.62 -2.58
CA LEU A 76 -8.18 2.79 -3.43
C LEU A 76 -7.66 3.98 -2.64
N TYR A 77 -6.62 4.62 -3.16
CA TYR A 77 -6.09 5.86 -2.60
C TYR A 77 -6.33 7.02 -3.54
N MET A 78 -6.57 8.19 -2.94
CA MET A 78 -6.49 9.49 -3.59
C MET A 78 -5.23 10.19 -3.07
N ILE A 79 -4.38 10.63 -3.99
CA ILE A 79 -3.19 11.42 -3.71
C ILE A 79 -3.49 12.86 -4.17
N THR A 80 -3.41 13.80 -3.25
CA THR A 80 -3.59 15.22 -3.54
C THR A 80 -2.25 15.87 -3.86
N LEU A 81 -2.22 16.70 -4.89
CA LEU A 81 -1.01 17.27 -5.47
C LEU A 81 -1.08 18.80 -5.52
N ASN A 82 0.06 19.44 -5.30
CA ASN A 82 0.29 20.83 -5.60
C ASN A 82 0.42 21.05 -7.12
N ASN A 83 0.48 22.32 -7.51
CA ASN A 83 0.63 22.74 -8.92
C ASN A 83 1.99 22.32 -9.52
N ASP A 84 3.00 22.09 -8.70
CA ASP A 84 4.32 21.59 -9.09
C ASP A 84 4.43 20.06 -9.08
N GLY A 85 3.31 19.36 -8.87
CA GLY A 85 3.26 17.89 -8.77
C GLY A 85 3.71 17.31 -7.43
N SER A 86 4.07 18.14 -6.46
CA SER A 86 4.41 17.66 -5.11
C SER A 86 3.20 17.10 -4.39
N ILE A 87 3.43 16.05 -3.60
CA ILE A 87 2.38 15.37 -2.84
C ILE A 87 2.02 16.22 -1.61
N ILE A 88 0.73 16.54 -1.46
CA ILE A 88 0.20 17.19 -0.28
C ILE A 88 -0.20 16.14 0.74
N ASN A 89 -1.07 15.19 0.34
CA ASN A 89 -1.61 14.17 1.23
C ASN A 89 -2.01 12.90 0.48
N ILE A 90 -2.22 11.80 1.24
CA ILE A 90 -2.68 10.52 0.72
C ILE A 90 -3.89 10.10 1.54
N HIS A 91 -5.02 9.93 0.88
CA HIS A 91 -6.29 9.55 1.48
C HIS A 91 -6.67 8.13 1.08
N LEU A 92 -6.93 7.25 2.06
CA LEU A 92 -7.55 5.95 1.80
C LEU A 92 -9.05 6.19 1.55
N ILE A 93 -9.49 5.96 0.31
CA ILE A 93 -10.86 6.18 -0.14
C ILE A 93 -11.72 4.92 -0.02
N GLY A 94 -11.11 3.76 -0.22
CA GLY A 94 -11.81 2.48 -0.15
C GLY A 94 -10.87 1.33 0.17
N GLU A 95 -11.43 0.32 0.85
CA GLU A 95 -10.75 -0.93 1.20
C GLU A 95 -11.72 -2.09 1.03
N GLY A 96 -11.26 -3.22 0.46
CA GLY A 96 -12.08 -4.41 0.24
C GLY A 96 -12.39 -4.65 -1.23
N ASN A 97 -13.43 -5.44 -1.55
CA ASN A 97 -13.77 -5.79 -2.92
C ASN A 97 -14.09 -4.55 -3.76
N ALA A 98 -13.56 -4.51 -4.98
CA ALA A 98 -13.69 -3.42 -5.97
C ALA A 98 -15.14 -3.00 -6.32
N ASN A 99 -16.14 -3.74 -5.86
CA ASN A 99 -17.57 -3.43 -6.05
C ASN A 99 -18.13 -2.41 -5.04
N THR A 100 -17.37 -2.05 -4.01
CA THR A 100 -17.69 -0.89 -3.18
C THR A 100 -17.12 0.34 -3.87
N ALA A 101 -17.88 0.88 -4.81
CA ALA A 101 -17.63 2.19 -5.40
C ALA A 101 -17.35 3.20 -4.27
N PRO A 102 -16.45 4.17 -4.48
CA PRO A 102 -16.17 5.18 -3.47
C PRO A 102 -17.50 5.79 -3.06
N SER A 103 -17.92 5.46 -1.88
CA SER A 103 -19.28 5.64 -1.43
C SER A 103 -19.63 7.12 -1.23
N ASN A 104 -18.66 8.04 -1.43
CA ASN A 104 -18.95 9.44 -1.19
C ASN A 104 -18.06 10.39 -2.00
N THR A 105 -18.49 10.66 -3.24
CA THR A 105 -17.88 11.71 -4.09
C THR A 105 -17.75 13.03 -3.33
N ARG A 106 -18.64 13.32 -2.40
CA ARG A 106 -18.61 14.52 -1.57
C ARG A 106 -17.39 14.53 -0.64
N GLU A 107 -17.09 13.44 0.06
CA GLU A 107 -15.92 13.33 0.94
C GLU A 107 -14.60 13.47 0.17
N ILE A 108 -14.55 12.91 -1.04
CA ILE A 108 -13.41 13.04 -1.95
C ILE A 108 -13.17 14.51 -2.30
N LEU A 109 -14.22 15.21 -2.70
CA LEU A 109 -14.15 16.63 -3.04
C LEU A 109 -13.81 17.51 -1.83
N GLU A 110 -14.41 17.22 -0.68
CA GLU A 110 -14.11 17.93 0.57
C GLU A 110 -12.63 17.77 0.97
N ALA A 111 -12.08 16.55 0.90
CA ALA A 111 -10.67 16.30 1.18
C ALA A 111 -9.73 17.07 0.22
N ALA A 112 -10.02 17.06 -1.08
CA ALA A 112 -9.24 17.81 -2.06
C ALA A 112 -9.28 19.33 -1.83
N ILE A 113 -10.44 19.87 -1.42
CA ILE A 113 -10.61 21.27 -1.09
C ILE A 113 -9.87 21.64 0.20
N ILE A 114 -9.96 20.81 1.24
CA ILE A 114 -9.26 21.01 2.52
C ILE A 114 -7.74 21.03 2.28
N ASP A 115 -7.24 20.11 1.47
CA ASP A 115 -5.82 20.05 1.10
C ASP A 115 -5.40 21.21 0.17
N LYS A 116 -6.34 21.99 -0.35
CA LYS A 116 -6.11 23.02 -1.38
C LYS A 116 -5.38 22.45 -2.60
N ALA A 117 -5.74 21.25 -2.99
CA ALA A 117 -5.09 20.51 -4.06
C ALA A 117 -5.29 21.20 -5.41
N SER A 118 -4.22 21.27 -6.21
CA SER A 118 -4.26 21.67 -7.62
C SER A 118 -4.57 20.50 -8.55
N GLY A 119 -4.31 19.26 -8.09
CA GLY A 119 -4.60 18.04 -8.81
C GLY A 119 -4.84 16.87 -7.87
N VAL A 120 -5.46 15.83 -8.39
CA VAL A 120 -5.67 14.56 -7.67
C VAL A 120 -5.27 13.38 -8.56
N LEU A 121 -4.67 12.37 -7.96
CA LEU A 121 -4.34 11.10 -8.59
C LEU A 121 -5.07 9.99 -7.83
N PHE A 122 -5.83 9.18 -8.54
CA PHE A 122 -6.43 7.97 -7.99
C PHE A 122 -5.60 6.74 -8.37
N THR A 123 -5.37 5.86 -7.41
CA THR A 123 -4.64 4.63 -7.65
C THR A 123 -5.21 3.50 -6.80
N HIS A 124 -5.26 2.29 -7.36
CA HIS A 124 -5.71 1.09 -6.67
C HIS A 124 -4.83 -0.11 -7.02
N ASN A 125 -4.85 -1.12 -6.17
CA ASN A 125 -4.15 -2.38 -6.38
C ASN A 125 -5.13 -3.53 -6.62
N HIS A 126 -4.62 -4.56 -7.28
CA HIS A 126 -5.27 -5.87 -7.40
C HIS A 126 -4.34 -6.94 -6.79
N PRO A 127 -4.50 -7.31 -5.51
CA PRO A 127 -3.60 -8.25 -4.83
C PRO A 127 -3.49 -9.62 -5.50
N ASN A 128 -4.49 -10.01 -6.30
CA ASN A 128 -4.57 -11.30 -6.97
C ASN A 128 -3.89 -11.35 -8.35
N GLY A 129 -3.00 -10.41 -8.67
CA GLY A 129 -2.11 -10.49 -9.83
C GLY A 129 -2.63 -9.85 -11.13
N PHE A 130 -3.70 -9.06 -11.10
CA PHE A 130 -4.06 -8.20 -12.22
C PHE A 130 -3.16 -6.94 -12.24
N LYS A 131 -2.79 -6.49 -13.46
CA LYS A 131 -1.94 -5.33 -13.65
C LYS A 131 -2.51 -4.12 -12.92
N GLN A 132 -1.64 -3.41 -12.20
CA GLN A 132 -1.96 -2.12 -11.61
C GLN A 132 -2.41 -1.15 -12.72
N SER A 133 -3.55 -0.50 -12.51
CA SER A 133 -3.98 0.64 -13.31
C SER A 133 -3.79 1.92 -12.52
N VAL A 134 -3.23 2.88 -13.17
CA VAL A 134 -3.04 4.24 -12.68
C VAL A 134 -4.05 5.13 -13.36
#